data_e012ca8c1b7364e6e244717aa79a4451
#
_entry.id   e012ca8c1b7364e6e244717aa79a4451
#
_cell.length_a   1.000
_cell.length_b   1.000
_cell.length_c   1.000
_cell.angle_alpha   90.00
_cell.angle_beta   90.00
_cell.angle_gamma   90.00
#
_symmetry.space_group_name_H-M   'P 1'
#
loop_
_entity.id
_entity.type
_entity.pdbx_description
1 polymer ?
#
loop_
_entity_poly.entity_id
_entity_poly.type
_entity_poly.pdbx_seq_one_letter_code
_entity_poly.pdbx_strand_id
1 'polypeptide(L)'
;MTEIERLKEIVQTLRSDHGRPWDREQTHESLKPECIEEAAEVVCGINILEKTGNAENLKEELGDLLLQVMFHAVMAEEEGLFTFEDVAGTVADKMVRRHPHVFSGVTFASEEERKASWEKIKQEEKKGKEDSNKYLPEAFEEARKLIDKAEERKGYKK
;
A
#
# COMPACT_ATOMS: atom_id res chain seq x y z
N MET A 1 8.01 21.79 7.26
CA MET A 1 7.05 20.88 6.59
C MET A 1 7.79 19.91 5.70
N THR A 2 7.64 18.63 5.96
CA THR A 2 8.16 17.56 5.10
C THR A 2 7.31 17.41 3.84
N GLU A 3 7.83 16.74 2.80
CA GLU A 3 7.03 16.46 1.59
C GLU A 3 5.84 15.53 1.88
N ILE A 4 5.92 14.67 2.89
CA ILE A 4 4.80 13.84 3.34
C ILE A 4 3.69 14.70 3.96
N GLU A 5 4.04 15.63 4.85
CA GLU A 5 3.07 16.58 5.42
C GLU A 5 2.43 17.44 4.34
N ARG A 6 3.22 17.91 3.40
CA ARG A 6 2.73 18.67 2.23
C ARG A 6 1.76 17.85 1.38
N LEU A 7 2.06 16.59 1.11
CA LEU A 7 1.15 15.69 0.38
C LEU A 7 -0.16 15.50 1.14
N LYS A 8 -0.10 15.29 2.45
CA LYS A 8 -1.30 15.19 3.30
C LYS A 8 -2.17 16.45 3.21
N GLU A 9 -1.57 17.63 3.35
CA GLU A 9 -2.30 18.90 3.24
C GLU A 9 -2.96 19.08 1.87
N ILE A 10 -2.27 18.68 0.79
CA ILE A 10 -2.83 18.69 -0.57
C ILE A 10 -4.07 17.81 -0.66
N VAL A 11 -3.99 16.57 -0.19
CA VAL A 11 -5.13 15.62 -0.23
C VAL A 11 -6.29 16.14 0.62
N GLN A 12 -6.02 16.65 1.81
CA GLN A 12 -7.04 17.27 2.68
C GLN A 12 -7.72 18.46 1.98
N THR A 13 -6.94 19.31 1.31
CA THR A 13 -7.47 20.45 0.56
C THR A 13 -8.33 20.00 -0.62
N LEU A 14 -7.89 19.00 -1.40
CA LEU A 14 -8.66 18.44 -2.51
C LEU A 14 -10.01 17.86 -2.05
N ARG A 15 -10.06 17.29 -0.87
CA ARG A 15 -11.28 16.72 -0.28
C ARG A 15 -12.14 17.73 0.49
N SER A 16 -11.66 18.94 0.71
CA SER A 16 -12.40 19.98 1.41
C SER A 16 -13.54 20.57 0.57
N ASP A 17 -14.37 21.40 1.19
CA ASP A 17 -15.44 22.14 0.50
C ASP A 17 -14.93 23.10 -0.59
N HIS A 18 -13.65 23.47 -0.51
CA HIS A 18 -12.98 24.31 -1.50
C HIS A 18 -12.18 23.51 -2.53
N GLY A 19 -12.18 22.19 -2.40
CA GLY A 19 -11.46 21.28 -3.28
C GLY A 19 -12.27 20.87 -4.51
N ARG A 20 -11.83 19.78 -5.14
CA ARG A 20 -12.50 19.21 -6.30
C ARG A 20 -13.61 18.25 -5.88
N PRO A 21 -14.87 18.40 -6.36
CA PRO A 21 -15.98 17.51 -5.96
C PRO A 21 -15.67 16.02 -6.14
N TRP A 22 -14.98 15.66 -7.23
CA TRP A 22 -14.56 14.27 -7.48
C TRP A 22 -13.75 13.68 -6.32
N ASP A 23 -12.77 14.42 -5.79
CA ASP A 23 -11.92 13.95 -4.68
C ASP A 23 -12.73 13.81 -3.38
N ARG A 24 -13.65 14.73 -3.13
CA ARG A 24 -14.51 14.71 -1.95
C ARG A 24 -15.48 13.54 -1.96
N GLU A 25 -15.94 13.12 -3.13
CA GLU A 25 -16.90 12.02 -3.31
C GLU A 25 -16.25 10.64 -3.23
N GLN A 26 -14.91 10.55 -3.26
CA GLN A 26 -14.22 9.26 -3.20
C GLN A 26 -14.42 8.58 -1.84
N THR A 27 -14.51 7.26 -1.89
CA THR A 27 -14.60 6.36 -0.73
C THR A 27 -13.50 5.31 -0.82
N HIS A 28 -13.27 4.55 0.25
CA HIS A 28 -12.37 3.40 0.21
C HIS A 28 -12.73 2.44 -0.92
N GLU A 29 -14.01 2.16 -1.08
CA GLU A 29 -14.53 1.28 -2.13
C GLU A 29 -14.28 1.82 -3.53
N SER A 30 -14.54 3.12 -3.77
CA SER A 30 -14.40 3.72 -5.10
C SER A 30 -12.96 3.80 -5.59
N LEU A 31 -11.98 3.79 -4.69
CA LEU A 31 -10.55 3.86 -5.03
C LEU A 31 -9.87 2.49 -5.19
N LYS A 32 -10.58 1.39 -5.03
CA LYS A 32 -10.01 0.05 -5.28
C LYS A 32 -9.38 -0.09 -6.68
N PRO A 33 -10.03 0.35 -7.78
CA PRO A 33 -9.43 0.27 -9.10
C PRO A 33 -8.08 1.01 -9.20
N GLU A 34 -7.99 2.24 -8.69
CA GLU A 34 -6.77 3.04 -8.73
C GLU A 34 -5.62 2.35 -7.96
N CYS A 35 -5.89 1.79 -6.78
CA CYS A 35 -4.85 1.07 -6.02
C CYS A 35 -4.20 -0.05 -6.85
N ILE A 36 -5.00 -0.80 -7.60
CA ILE A 36 -4.52 -1.91 -8.44
C ILE A 36 -3.77 -1.37 -9.66
N GLU A 37 -4.27 -0.34 -10.31
CA GLU A 37 -3.63 0.26 -11.48
C GLU A 37 -2.28 0.87 -11.13
N GLU A 38 -2.18 1.65 -10.06
CA GLU A 38 -0.93 2.25 -9.63
C GLU A 38 0.10 1.18 -9.23
N ALA A 39 -0.32 0.08 -8.62
CA ALA A 39 0.57 -1.04 -8.36
C ALA A 39 1.10 -1.69 -9.65
N ALA A 40 0.27 -1.83 -10.68
CA ALA A 40 0.70 -2.33 -12.00
C ALA A 40 1.68 -1.36 -12.68
N GLU A 41 1.44 -0.05 -12.57
CA GLU A 41 2.31 0.99 -13.12
C GLU A 41 3.67 1.04 -12.41
N VAL A 42 3.71 0.75 -11.10
CA VAL A 42 4.99 0.52 -10.39
C VAL A 42 5.76 -0.65 -11.00
N VAL A 43 5.11 -1.76 -11.34
CA VAL A 43 5.75 -2.88 -12.03
C VAL A 43 6.33 -2.44 -13.40
N CYS A 44 5.59 -1.62 -14.15
CA CYS A 44 6.08 -1.01 -15.39
C CYS A 44 7.35 -0.17 -15.13
N GLY A 45 7.33 0.70 -14.12
CA GLY A 45 8.48 1.54 -13.74
C GLY A 45 9.72 0.72 -13.37
N ILE A 46 9.54 -0.40 -12.67
CA ILE A 46 10.62 -1.36 -12.36
C ILE A 46 11.18 -1.96 -13.65
N ASN A 47 10.33 -2.39 -14.57
CA ASN A 47 10.75 -2.95 -15.85
C ASN A 47 11.54 -1.95 -16.71
N ILE A 48 11.14 -0.68 -16.71
CA ILE A 48 11.86 0.40 -17.38
C ILE A 48 13.24 0.60 -16.75
N LEU A 49 13.33 0.67 -15.43
CA LEU A 49 14.59 0.81 -14.71
C LEU A 49 15.55 -0.34 -15.05
N GLU A 50 15.07 -1.58 -15.01
CA GLU A 50 15.88 -2.78 -15.30
C GLU A 50 16.40 -2.80 -16.75
N LYS A 51 15.59 -2.33 -17.69
CA LYS A 51 15.95 -2.38 -19.12
C LYS A 51 16.77 -1.19 -19.60
N THR A 52 16.59 -0.01 -19.00
CA THR A 52 17.14 1.25 -19.51
C THR A 52 18.06 1.95 -18.53
N GLY A 53 18.02 1.61 -17.22
CA GLY A 53 18.70 2.33 -16.16
C GLY A 53 18.01 3.65 -15.79
N ASN A 54 16.87 4.00 -16.38
CA ASN A 54 16.13 5.23 -16.08
C ASN A 54 15.14 4.99 -14.94
N ALA A 55 15.30 5.73 -13.84
CA ALA A 55 14.48 5.61 -12.63
C ALA A 55 13.31 6.60 -12.54
N GLU A 56 13.18 7.54 -13.47
CA GLU A 56 12.19 8.62 -13.36
C GLU A 56 10.76 8.11 -13.35
N ASN A 57 10.43 7.16 -14.22
CA ASN A 57 9.10 6.56 -14.23
C ASN A 57 8.79 5.81 -12.93
N LEU A 58 9.72 5.01 -12.42
CA LEU A 58 9.52 4.32 -11.14
C LEU A 58 9.28 5.29 -9.98
N LYS A 59 10.02 6.40 -9.95
CA LYS A 59 9.81 7.46 -8.94
C LYS A 59 8.41 8.06 -9.03
N GLU A 60 7.93 8.32 -10.23
CA GLU A 60 6.57 8.85 -10.48
C GLU A 60 5.50 7.86 -10.00
N GLU A 61 5.58 6.61 -10.42
CA GLU A 61 4.57 5.58 -10.09
C GLU A 61 4.56 5.22 -8.60
N LEU A 62 5.71 5.25 -7.94
CA LEU A 62 5.76 5.12 -6.48
C LEU A 62 5.07 6.31 -5.78
N GLY A 63 5.19 7.50 -6.35
CA GLY A 63 4.45 8.68 -5.89
C GLY A 63 2.94 8.51 -6.03
N ASP A 64 2.48 8.00 -7.15
CA ASP A 64 1.05 7.76 -7.41
C ASP A 64 0.49 6.66 -6.51
N LEU A 65 1.25 5.61 -6.26
CA LEU A 65 0.86 4.58 -5.27
C LEU A 65 0.81 5.17 -3.85
N LEU A 66 1.79 6.01 -3.47
CA LEU A 66 1.79 6.71 -2.19
C LEU A 66 0.59 7.65 -2.05
N LEU A 67 0.18 8.29 -3.15
CA LEU A 67 -1.02 9.13 -3.19
C LEU A 67 -2.27 8.32 -2.83
N GLN A 68 -2.41 7.08 -3.32
CA GLN A 68 -3.51 6.19 -2.93
C GLN A 68 -3.50 5.89 -1.43
N VAL A 69 -2.33 5.60 -0.87
CA VAL A 69 -2.19 5.39 0.58
C VAL A 69 -2.62 6.65 1.35
N MET A 70 -2.19 7.83 0.90
CA MET A 70 -2.54 9.10 1.54
C MET A 70 -4.05 9.39 1.45
N PHE A 71 -4.71 9.12 0.32
CA PHE A 71 -6.17 9.25 0.19
C PHE A 71 -6.91 8.38 1.21
N HIS A 72 -6.55 7.11 1.31
CA HIS A 72 -7.16 6.20 2.28
C HIS A 72 -6.90 6.64 3.73
N ALA A 73 -5.70 7.12 4.04
CA ALA A 73 -5.36 7.59 5.37
C ALA A 73 -6.15 8.86 5.74
N VAL A 74 -6.28 9.82 4.82
CA VAL A 74 -7.07 11.04 5.04
C VAL A 74 -8.55 10.71 5.22
N MET A 75 -9.12 9.84 4.38
CA MET A 75 -10.51 9.39 4.55
C MET A 75 -10.74 8.70 5.90
N ALA A 76 -9.80 7.85 6.31
CA ALA A 76 -9.88 7.17 7.62
C ALA A 76 -9.78 8.16 8.78
N GLU A 77 -8.95 9.19 8.67
CA GLU A 77 -8.83 10.25 9.66
C GLU A 77 -10.12 11.09 9.76
N GLU A 78 -10.76 11.39 8.62
CA GLU A 78 -12.08 12.05 8.57
C GLU A 78 -13.16 11.22 9.28
N GLU A 79 -13.07 9.90 9.23
CA GLU A 79 -13.97 8.97 9.91
C GLU A 79 -13.57 8.65 11.36
N GLY A 80 -12.45 9.18 11.84
CA GLY A 80 -11.93 8.92 13.19
C GLY A 80 -11.38 7.50 13.40
N LEU A 81 -10.92 6.84 12.34
CA LEU A 81 -10.45 5.45 12.39
C LEU A 81 -8.94 5.35 12.68
N PHE A 82 -8.11 5.99 11.87
CA PHE A 82 -6.66 6.02 12.02
C PHE A 82 -6.06 7.15 11.17
N THR A 83 -4.78 7.46 11.42
CA THR A 83 -4.01 8.49 10.70
C THR A 83 -2.96 7.86 9.77
N PHE A 84 -2.33 8.69 8.94
CA PHE A 84 -1.19 8.25 8.12
C PHE A 84 -0.02 7.79 9.00
N GLU A 85 0.23 8.47 10.12
CA GLU A 85 1.25 8.10 11.09
C GLU A 85 0.99 6.71 11.69
N ASP A 86 -0.27 6.37 11.95
CA ASP A 86 -0.66 5.03 12.41
C ASP A 86 -0.35 3.96 11.34
N VAL A 87 -0.60 4.26 10.07
CA VAL A 87 -0.26 3.36 8.96
C VAL A 87 1.24 3.11 8.90
N ALA A 88 2.03 4.18 8.93
CA ALA A 88 3.50 4.10 8.90
C ALA A 88 4.04 3.40 10.14
N GLY A 89 3.55 3.75 11.33
CA GLY A 89 3.93 3.14 12.60
C GLY A 89 3.64 1.64 12.63
N THR A 90 2.46 1.23 12.18
CA THR A 90 2.06 -0.17 12.14
C THR A 90 3.02 -1.03 11.32
N VAL A 91 3.43 -0.58 10.14
CA VAL A 91 4.38 -1.35 9.31
C VAL A 91 5.80 -1.27 9.86
N ALA A 92 6.22 -0.14 10.43
CA ALA A 92 7.52 0.01 11.08
C ALA A 92 7.68 -0.97 12.25
N ASP A 93 6.71 -1.00 13.16
CA ASP A 93 6.68 -1.91 14.31
C ASP A 93 6.68 -3.38 13.87
N LYS A 94 5.92 -3.69 12.82
CA LYS A 94 5.93 -5.03 12.22
C LYS A 94 7.32 -5.42 11.74
N MET A 95 8.04 -4.56 11.06
CA MET A 95 9.38 -4.84 10.54
C MET A 95 10.38 -5.03 11.68
N VAL A 96 10.34 -4.21 12.72
CA VAL A 96 11.18 -4.36 13.91
C VAL A 96 10.90 -5.72 14.59
N ARG A 97 9.64 -6.04 14.81
CA ARG A 97 9.23 -7.30 15.46
C ARG A 97 9.62 -8.55 14.67
N ARG A 98 9.54 -8.50 13.35
CA ARG A 98 9.88 -9.63 12.46
C ARG A 98 11.38 -9.85 12.28
N HIS A 99 12.20 -8.88 12.64
CA HIS A 99 13.66 -8.91 12.46
C HIS A 99 14.41 -8.70 13.79
N PRO A 100 14.19 -9.57 14.80
CA PRO A 100 14.83 -9.41 16.12
C PRO A 100 16.34 -9.49 16.05
N HIS A 101 16.93 -10.19 15.07
CA HIS A 101 18.37 -10.26 14.83
C HIS A 101 18.98 -8.92 14.39
N VAL A 102 18.18 -8.02 13.84
CA VAL A 102 18.64 -6.68 13.42
C VAL A 102 18.41 -5.66 14.54
N PHE A 103 17.23 -5.69 15.18
CA PHE A 103 16.77 -4.63 16.06
C PHE A 103 16.85 -4.97 17.57
N SER A 104 16.94 -6.24 17.93
CA SER A 104 16.85 -6.67 19.34
C SER A 104 18.04 -7.50 19.80
N GLY A 105 19.15 -7.54 19.06
CA GLY A 105 20.38 -8.24 19.44
C GLY A 105 20.26 -9.76 19.48
N VAL A 106 19.19 -10.35 18.99
CA VAL A 106 19.02 -11.81 18.88
C VAL A 106 19.93 -12.34 17.79
N THR A 107 20.59 -13.49 18.04
CA THR A 107 21.42 -14.20 17.05
C THR A 107 20.79 -15.53 16.70
N PHE A 108 20.92 -15.93 15.43
CA PHE A 108 20.52 -17.24 14.94
C PHE A 108 21.72 -18.05 14.53
N ALA A 109 21.71 -19.36 14.84
CA ALA A 109 22.80 -20.28 14.50
C ALA A 109 22.80 -20.61 12.99
N SER A 110 21.67 -20.47 12.30
CA SER A 110 21.52 -20.79 10.90
C SER A 110 20.43 -19.94 10.21
N GLU A 111 20.43 -19.92 8.88
CA GLU A 111 19.39 -19.28 8.08
C GLU A 111 18.03 -19.99 8.26
N GLU A 112 18.03 -21.30 8.50
CA GLU A 112 16.83 -22.07 8.79
C GLU A 112 16.18 -21.62 10.11
N GLU A 113 16.97 -21.38 11.16
CA GLU A 113 16.45 -20.83 12.43
C GLU A 113 15.86 -19.44 12.25
N ARG A 114 16.53 -18.58 11.46
CA ARG A 114 16.02 -17.23 11.16
C ARG A 114 14.67 -17.30 10.45
N LYS A 115 14.54 -18.15 9.44
CA LYS A 115 13.28 -18.35 8.71
C LYS A 115 12.18 -18.91 9.60
N ALA A 116 12.52 -19.90 10.46
CA ALA A 116 11.57 -20.47 11.41
C ALA A 116 11.06 -19.44 12.42
N SER A 117 11.94 -18.58 12.94
CA SER A 117 11.56 -17.46 13.81
C SER A 117 10.61 -16.50 13.10
N TRP A 118 10.90 -16.11 11.87
CA TRP A 118 10.09 -15.19 11.07
C TRP A 118 8.70 -15.79 10.80
N GLU A 119 8.62 -17.05 10.41
CA GLU A 119 7.34 -17.74 10.21
C GLU A 119 6.53 -17.85 11.51
N LYS A 120 7.18 -18.15 12.63
CA LYS A 120 6.52 -18.21 13.95
C LYS A 120 5.90 -16.85 14.32
N ILE A 121 6.63 -15.76 14.15
CA ILE A 121 6.16 -14.40 14.42
C ILE A 121 4.94 -14.08 13.53
N LYS A 122 5.02 -14.39 12.23
CA LYS A 122 3.90 -14.21 11.30
C LYS A 122 2.67 -15.00 11.70
N GLN A 123 2.85 -16.23 12.15
CA GLN A 123 1.76 -17.11 12.63
C GLN A 123 1.07 -16.51 13.86
N GLU A 124 1.83 -15.98 14.80
CA GLU A 124 1.27 -15.34 16.00
C GLU A 124 0.53 -14.04 15.66
N GLU A 125 1.02 -13.27 14.67
CA GLU A 125 0.36 -12.06 14.19
C GLU A 125 -1.01 -12.35 13.52
N LYS A 126 -1.21 -13.57 12.99
CA LYS A 126 -2.48 -14.00 12.38
C LYS A 126 -3.56 -14.34 13.39
N LYS A 127 -3.21 -14.60 14.63
CA LYS A 127 -4.18 -14.87 15.69
C LYS A 127 -5.05 -13.63 15.90
N GLY A 128 -6.36 -13.80 15.87
CA GLY A 128 -7.33 -12.71 15.97
C GLY A 128 -7.57 -11.93 14.67
N LYS A 129 -7.03 -12.40 13.52
CA LYS A 129 -7.24 -11.81 12.19
C LYS A 129 -7.97 -12.77 11.24
N GLU A 130 -8.99 -13.43 11.73
CA GLU A 130 -9.79 -14.41 10.98
C GLU A 130 -10.47 -13.78 9.76
N ASP A 131 -10.82 -12.49 9.83
CA ASP A 131 -11.42 -11.76 8.71
C ASP A 131 -10.48 -11.72 7.49
N SER A 132 -9.17 -11.56 7.68
CA SER A 132 -8.21 -11.61 6.58
C SER A 132 -8.24 -12.96 5.86
N ASN A 133 -8.34 -14.07 6.59
CA ASN A 133 -8.41 -15.40 5.99
C ASN A 133 -9.73 -15.61 5.23
N LYS A 134 -10.81 -14.99 5.69
CA LYS A 134 -12.13 -15.09 5.09
C LYS A 134 -12.25 -14.25 3.81
N TYR A 135 -11.78 -13.01 3.82
CA TYR A 135 -12.00 -12.04 2.75
C TYR A 135 -10.86 -11.95 1.72
N LEU A 136 -9.64 -12.38 2.05
CA LEU A 136 -8.50 -12.28 1.15
C LEU A 136 -8.65 -13.08 -0.17
N PRO A 137 -9.16 -14.33 -0.17
CA PRO A 137 -9.36 -15.06 -1.43
C PRO A 137 -10.29 -14.33 -2.40
N GLU A 138 -11.37 -13.74 -1.91
CA GLU A 138 -12.30 -12.93 -2.70
C GLU A 138 -11.64 -11.66 -3.21
N ALA A 139 -10.79 -11.01 -2.40
CA ALA A 139 -10.04 -9.83 -2.80
C ALA A 139 -9.06 -10.11 -3.95
N PHE A 140 -8.41 -11.26 -3.99
CA PHE A 140 -7.58 -11.67 -5.12
C PHE A 140 -8.38 -11.83 -6.40
N GLU A 141 -9.57 -12.42 -6.32
CA GLU A 141 -10.49 -12.55 -7.45
C GLU A 141 -10.95 -11.17 -7.96
N GLU A 142 -11.33 -10.29 -7.04
CA GLU A 142 -11.70 -8.91 -7.36
C GLU A 142 -10.55 -8.14 -8.01
N ALA A 143 -9.33 -8.26 -7.49
CA ALA A 143 -8.15 -7.63 -8.05
C ALA A 143 -7.87 -8.06 -9.50
N ARG A 144 -8.03 -9.34 -9.83
CA ARG A 144 -7.89 -9.83 -11.21
C ARG A 144 -8.91 -9.19 -12.14
N LYS A 145 -10.17 -9.08 -11.72
CA LYS A 145 -11.23 -8.41 -12.50
C LYS A 145 -10.95 -6.92 -12.70
N LEU A 146 -10.40 -6.25 -11.70
CA LEU A 146 -10.01 -4.83 -11.79
C LEU A 146 -8.85 -4.64 -12.78
N ILE A 147 -7.87 -5.55 -12.81
CA ILE A 147 -6.79 -5.57 -13.79
C ILE A 147 -7.34 -5.75 -15.20
N ASP A 148 -8.22 -6.74 -15.41
CA ASP A 148 -8.84 -7.00 -16.71
C ASP A 148 -9.59 -5.75 -17.24
N LYS A 149 -10.37 -5.10 -16.39
CA LYS A 149 -11.07 -3.85 -16.75
C LYS A 149 -10.13 -2.70 -17.11
N ALA A 150 -9.01 -2.56 -16.39
CA ALA A 150 -8.00 -1.56 -16.69
C ALA A 150 -7.34 -1.82 -18.05
N GLU A 151 -6.99 -3.07 -18.36
CA GLU A 151 -6.44 -3.47 -19.65
C GLU A 151 -7.41 -3.19 -20.81
N GLU A 152 -8.70 -3.51 -20.64
CA GLU A 152 -9.76 -3.21 -21.62
C GLU A 152 -9.88 -1.70 -21.86
N ARG A 153 -9.96 -0.90 -20.81
CA ARG A 153 -10.07 0.57 -20.91
C ARG A 153 -8.85 1.20 -21.59
N LYS A 154 -7.64 0.67 -21.33
CA LYS A 154 -6.40 1.15 -21.96
C LYS A 154 -6.19 0.58 -23.38
N GLY A 155 -7.04 -0.33 -23.85
CA GLY A 155 -6.95 -0.92 -25.17
C GLY A 155 -5.88 -2.01 -25.31
N TYR A 156 -5.37 -2.55 -24.24
CA TYR A 156 -4.33 -3.61 -24.25
C TYR A 156 -4.93 -5.01 -24.37
N LYS A 157 -6.20 -5.16 -24.03
CA LYS A 157 -6.95 -6.40 -24.13
C LYS A 157 -8.27 -6.12 -24.85
N LYS A 158 -8.63 -7.00 -25.81
CA LYS A 158 -9.90 -6.92 -26.55
C LYS A 158 -10.97 -7.79 -25.91
#